data_656df593a380cdaad05329983db4337f
#
_entry.id   656df593a380cdaad05329983db4337f
#
_cell.length_a   1.000
_cell.length_b   1.000
_cell.length_c   1.000
_cell.angle_alpha   90.00
_cell.angle_beta   90.00
_cell.angle_gamma   90.00
#
_symmetry.space_group_name_H-M   'P 1'
#
loop_
_entity.id
_entity.type
_entity.pdbx_description
1 polymer ?
#
loop_
_entity_poly.entity_id
_entity_poly.type
_entity_poly.pdbx_seq_one_letter_code
_entity_poly.pdbx_strand_id
1 'polypeptide(L)'
;MNDIVTKEITIDGGTFIGVYKDGKIYTPLRKFCEFLGVNFSGQHQRIQRDETLKQGVCKIHIPTQSGVQEAVMMENSFLPLWLAGIKANQCREEIRG
;
A
#
# COMPACT_ATOMS: atom_id res chain seq x y z
N MET A 1 18.12 8.53 -14.06
CA MET A 1 17.74 7.23 -14.58
C MET A 1 16.89 6.49 -13.56
N ASN A 2 15.79 5.92 -14.00
CA ASN A 2 14.90 5.25 -13.06
C ASN A 2 15.29 3.81 -12.89
N ASP A 3 15.91 3.53 -11.77
CA ASP A 3 16.25 2.15 -11.44
C ASP A 3 15.11 1.56 -10.62
N ILE A 4 13.97 1.39 -11.29
CA ILE A 4 12.83 0.75 -10.66
C ILE A 4 12.90 -0.74 -10.94
N VAL A 5 12.97 -1.51 -9.87
CA VAL A 5 12.98 -2.95 -9.94
C VAL A 5 11.71 -3.46 -9.30
N THR A 6 10.93 -4.23 -10.04
CA THR A 6 9.75 -4.86 -9.45
C THR A 6 10.16 -6.11 -8.70
N LYS A 7 9.45 -6.39 -7.62
CA LYS A 7 9.78 -7.51 -6.75
C LYS A 7 8.51 -8.10 -6.20
N GLU A 8 8.45 -9.42 -6.17
CA GLU A 8 7.32 -10.10 -5.55
C GLU A 8 7.50 -10.06 -4.03
N ILE A 9 6.47 -9.59 -3.33
CA ILE A 9 6.50 -9.50 -1.87
C ILE A 9 5.27 -10.19 -1.31
N THR A 10 5.42 -10.78 -0.13
CA THR A 10 4.32 -11.46 0.56
C THR A 10 4.05 -10.77 1.88
N ILE A 11 2.80 -10.34 2.08
CA ILE A 11 2.38 -9.65 3.30
C ILE A 11 1.05 -10.24 3.74
N ASP A 12 0.96 -10.68 4.99
CA ASP A 12 -0.26 -11.25 5.57
C ASP A 12 -0.86 -12.36 4.70
N GLY A 13 -0.02 -13.15 4.04
CA GLY A 13 -0.47 -14.24 3.20
C GLY A 13 -0.84 -13.86 1.78
N GLY A 14 -0.82 -12.58 1.44
CA GLY A 14 -1.07 -12.13 0.08
C GLY A 14 0.24 -11.82 -0.63
N THR A 15 0.28 -12.10 -1.93
CA THR A 15 1.46 -11.84 -2.74
C THR A 15 1.21 -10.67 -3.69
N PHE A 16 2.14 -9.74 -3.72
CA PHE A 16 2.01 -8.50 -4.47
C PHE A 16 3.29 -8.21 -5.24
N ILE A 17 3.13 -7.47 -6.34
CA ILE A 17 4.30 -6.98 -7.08
C ILE A 17 4.64 -5.61 -6.54
N GLY A 18 5.68 -5.56 -5.72
CA GLY A 18 6.15 -4.31 -5.17
C GLY A 18 7.26 -3.71 -6.01
N VAL A 19 7.77 -2.59 -5.55
CA VAL A 19 8.83 -1.85 -6.23
C VAL A 19 9.98 -1.63 -5.27
N TYR A 20 11.19 -1.91 -5.73
CA TYR A 20 12.41 -1.57 -5.02
C TYR A 20 13.00 -0.33 -5.66
N LYS A 21 13.17 0.71 -4.89
CA LYS A 21 13.67 1.99 -5.39
C LYS A 21 14.41 2.70 -4.28
N ASP A 22 15.63 3.16 -4.59
CA ASP A 22 16.43 3.96 -3.66
C ASP A 22 16.61 3.28 -2.30
N GLY A 23 16.81 1.96 -2.31
CA GLY A 23 17.02 1.21 -1.09
C GLY A 23 15.78 0.93 -0.28
N LYS A 24 14.61 1.25 -0.81
CA LYS A 24 13.34 1.05 -0.11
C LYS A 24 12.40 0.19 -0.93
N ILE A 25 11.54 -0.54 -0.23
CA ILE A 25 10.53 -1.39 -0.86
C ILE A 25 9.17 -0.73 -0.71
N TYR A 26 8.41 -0.70 -1.80
CA TYR A 26 7.10 -0.07 -1.85
C TYR A 26 6.04 -1.09 -2.20
N THR A 27 4.90 -1.03 -1.53
CA THR A 27 3.77 -1.95 -1.75
C THR A 27 2.64 -1.21 -2.46
N PRO A 28 2.02 -1.83 -3.48
CA PRO A 28 0.89 -1.20 -4.18
C PRO A 28 -0.34 -1.15 -3.27
N LEU A 29 -0.76 0.06 -2.93
CA LEU A 29 -1.86 0.25 -1.98
C LEU A 29 -3.18 -0.28 -2.49
N ARG A 30 -3.51 -0.03 -3.75
CA ARG A 30 -4.80 -0.48 -4.30
C ARG A 30 -4.93 -1.98 -4.24
N LYS A 31 -3.89 -2.70 -4.66
CA LYS A 31 -3.91 -4.16 -4.64
C LYS A 31 -3.99 -4.69 -3.21
N PHE A 32 -3.28 -4.04 -2.31
CA PHE A 32 -3.29 -4.48 -0.91
C PHE A 32 -4.66 -4.23 -0.28
N CYS A 33 -5.30 -3.11 -0.60
CA CYS A 33 -6.66 -2.85 -0.13
C CYS A 33 -7.65 -3.90 -0.65
N GLU A 34 -7.50 -4.28 -1.93
CA GLU A 34 -8.34 -5.33 -2.50
C GLU A 34 -8.17 -6.64 -1.74
N PHE A 35 -6.93 -6.98 -1.44
CA PHE A 35 -6.65 -8.19 -0.68
C PHE A 35 -7.28 -8.16 0.70
N LEU A 36 -7.21 -7.00 1.38
CA LEU A 36 -7.76 -6.86 2.72
C LEU A 36 -9.27 -6.70 2.72
N GLY A 37 -9.88 -6.43 1.57
CA GLY A 37 -11.31 -6.21 1.49
C GLY A 37 -11.74 -4.84 1.98
N VAL A 38 -10.84 -3.86 1.93
CA VAL A 38 -11.16 -2.49 2.36
C VAL A 38 -11.19 -1.57 1.15
N ASN A 39 -11.89 -0.45 1.28
CA ASN A 39 -12.07 0.50 0.19
C ASN A 39 -10.80 1.33 0.00
N PHE A 40 -10.22 1.26 -1.20
CA PHE A 40 -8.99 1.98 -1.47
C PHE A 40 -9.17 3.50 -1.35
N SER A 41 -10.24 4.04 -1.91
CA SER A 41 -10.46 5.49 -1.87
C SER A 41 -10.57 6.00 -0.44
N GLY A 42 -11.30 5.28 0.39
CA GLY A 42 -11.44 5.65 1.80
C GLY A 42 -10.11 5.60 2.54
N GLN A 43 -9.34 4.55 2.30
CA GLN A 43 -8.04 4.42 2.94
C GLN A 43 -7.06 5.47 2.43
N HIS A 44 -7.09 5.77 1.15
CA HIS A 44 -6.21 6.79 0.58
C HIS A 44 -6.50 8.15 1.19
N GLN A 45 -7.78 8.51 1.34
CA GLN A 45 -8.14 9.77 1.98
C GLN A 45 -7.68 9.83 3.43
N ARG A 46 -7.87 8.72 4.15
CA ARG A 46 -7.44 8.64 5.54
C ARG A 46 -5.93 8.82 5.66
N ILE A 47 -5.17 8.19 4.78
CA ILE A 47 -3.73 8.32 4.78
C ILE A 47 -3.30 9.75 4.49
N GLN A 48 -3.97 10.41 3.54
CA GLN A 48 -3.63 11.79 3.20
C GLN A 48 -3.86 12.76 4.34
N ARG A 49 -4.75 12.42 5.26
CA ARG A 49 -5.02 13.25 6.44
C ARG A 49 -4.10 12.96 7.60
N ASP A 50 -3.33 11.90 7.53
CA ASP A 50 -2.43 11.48 8.60
C ASP A 50 -1.05 12.02 8.33
N GLU A 51 -0.54 12.88 9.20
CA GLU A 51 0.74 13.53 9.01
C GLU A 51 1.90 12.55 8.89
N THR A 52 1.80 11.42 9.55
CA THR A 52 2.86 10.41 9.51
C THR A 52 2.71 9.52 8.29
N LEU A 53 1.52 8.96 8.08
CA LEU A 53 1.30 7.99 7.01
C LEU A 53 1.49 8.59 5.62
N LYS A 54 1.09 9.85 5.44
CA LYS A 54 1.22 10.45 4.10
C LYS A 54 2.66 10.58 3.66
N GLN A 55 3.60 10.59 4.59
CA GLN A 55 5.01 10.66 4.23
C GLN A 55 5.51 9.38 3.58
N GLY A 56 4.83 8.27 3.82
CA GLY A 56 5.22 6.98 3.24
C GLY A 56 4.55 6.67 1.91
N VAL A 57 3.66 7.52 1.44
CA VAL A 57 2.92 7.27 0.21
C VAL A 57 3.49 8.10 -0.93
N CYS A 58 3.64 7.46 -2.08
CA CYS A 58 4.08 8.17 -3.29
C CYS A 58 3.46 7.51 -4.51
N LYS A 59 3.57 8.20 -5.64
CA LYS A 59 3.11 7.68 -6.92
C LYS A 59 4.32 7.26 -7.72
N ILE A 60 4.28 6.03 -8.19
CA ILE A 60 5.38 5.47 -8.97
C ILE A 60 4.84 5.02 -10.31
N HIS A 61 5.55 5.38 -11.37
CA HIS A 61 5.19 4.97 -12.72
C HIS A 61 5.81 3.61 -13.00
N ILE A 62 4.96 2.64 -13.31
CA ILE A 62 5.38 1.26 -13.51
C ILE A 62 5.08 0.85 -14.94
N PRO A 63 6.05 0.26 -15.66
CA PRO A 63 5.77 -0.29 -16.98
C PRO A 63 4.88 -1.51 -16.86
N THR A 64 3.83 -1.56 -17.66
CA THR A 64 2.91 -2.68 -17.73
C THR A 64 2.72 -3.07 -19.18
N GLN A 65 2.01 -4.18 -19.41
CA GLN A 65 1.70 -4.59 -20.77
C GLN A 65 0.88 -3.55 -21.51
N SER A 66 0.09 -2.78 -20.79
CA SER A 66 -0.75 -1.74 -21.37
C SER A 66 -0.04 -0.39 -21.46
N GLY A 67 1.25 -0.35 -21.14
CA GLY A 67 2.02 0.89 -21.12
C GLY A 67 2.42 1.26 -19.70
N VAL A 68 2.89 2.48 -19.53
CA VAL A 68 3.30 2.97 -18.22
C VAL A 68 2.07 3.41 -17.45
N GLN A 69 1.92 2.91 -16.22
CA GLN A 69 0.80 3.27 -15.35
C GLN A 69 1.32 3.83 -14.05
N GLU A 70 0.60 4.83 -13.54
CA GLU A 70 0.89 5.40 -12.24
C GLU A 70 0.24 4.58 -11.15
N ALA A 71 1.00 4.20 -10.13
CA ALA A 71 0.49 3.42 -9.03
C ALA A 71 0.77 4.14 -7.71
N VAL A 72 -0.25 4.20 -6.85
CA VAL A 72 -0.07 4.73 -5.50
C VAL A 72 0.56 3.62 -4.66
N MET A 73 1.70 3.94 -4.06
CA MET A 73 2.47 2.96 -3.30
C MET A 73 2.81 3.47 -1.92
N MET A 74 2.96 2.54 -0.98
CA MET A 74 3.38 2.89 0.38
C MET A 74 4.71 2.21 0.67
N GLU A 75 5.65 2.98 1.21
CA GLU A 75 6.93 2.44 1.63
C GLU A 75 6.72 1.47 2.78
N ASN A 76 7.37 0.31 2.72
CA ASN A 76 7.03 -0.80 3.60
C ASN A 76 7.19 -0.53 5.09
N SER A 77 8.08 0.39 5.47
CA SER A 77 8.24 0.69 6.89
C SER A 77 7.00 1.36 7.49
N PHE A 78 6.11 1.91 6.66
CA PHE A 78 4.87 2.53 7.13
C PHE A 78 3.69 1.55 7.21
N LEU A 79 3.84 0.37 6.61
CA LEU A 79 2.75 -0.60 6.57
C LEU A 79 2.26 -1.02 7.97
N PRO A 80 3.13 -1.32 8.93
CA PRO A 80 2.64 -1.75 10.24
C PRO A 80 1.76 -0.70 10.91
N LEU A 81 2.11 0.56 10.77
CA LEU A 81 1.33 1.64 11.36
C LEU A 81 -0.05 1.74 10.71
N TRP A 82 -0.10 1.67 9.37
CA TRP A 82 -1.36 1.73 8.65
C TRP A 82 -2.23 0.51 8.95
N LEU A 83 -1.63 -0.68 8.95
CA LEU A 83 -2.36 -1.92 9.21
C LEU A 83 -2.93 -1.96 10.62
N ALA A 84 -2.22 -1.43 11.59
CA ALA A 84 -2.71 -1.40 12.96
C ALA A 84 -4.02 -0.63 13.05
N GLY A 85 -4.14 0.49 12.32
CA GLY A 85 -5.37 1.25 12.30
C GLY A 85 -6.52 0.51 11.63
N ILE A 86 -6.23 -0.21 10.54
CA ILE A 86 -7.25 -0.99 9.86
C ILE A 86 -7.75 -2.13 10.75
N LYS A 87 -6.83 -2.86 11.35
CA LYS A 87 -7.20 -4.01 12.18
C LYS A 87 -7.98 -3.58 13.41
N ALA A 88 -7.66 -2.43 13.99
CA ALA A 88 -8.41 -1.91 15.13
C ALA A 88 -9.88 -1.66 14.74
N ASN A 89 -10.09 -1.08 13.55
CA ASN A 89 -11.45 -0.85 13.08
C ASN A 89 -12.19 -2.14 12.83
N GLN A 90 -11.53 -3.12 12.23
CA GLN A 90 -12.13 -4.42 11.99
C GLN A 90 -12.50 -5.13 13.28
N CYS A 91 -11.60 -5.07 14.28
CA CYS A 91 -11.88 -5.68 15.56
C CYS A 91 -13.11 -5.07 16.21
N ARG A 92 -13.28 -3.77 16.10
CA ARG A 92 -14.45 -3.13 16.66
C ARG A 92 -15.73 -3.59 15.99
N GLU A 93 -15.69 -3.77 14.68
CA GLU A 93 -16.86 -4.26 13.97
C GLU A 93 -17.20 -5.69 14.38
N GLU A 94 -16.19 -6.50 14.54
CA GLU A 94 -16.39 -7.89 14.96
C GLU A 94 -17.00 -7.95 16.36
N ILE A 95 -16.57 -7.10 17.26
CA ILE A 95 -17.11 -7.08 18.61
C ILE A 95 -18.58 -6.69 18.60
N ARG A 96 -18.94 -5.75 17.74
CA ARG A 96 -20.33 -5.32 17.65
C ARG A 96 -21.23 -6.30 16.94
N GLY A 97 -20.65 -7.04 16.05
CA GLY A 97 -21.36 -7.92 15.18
C GLY A 97 -21.63 -9.22 15.77
#